data_c90292a980f63612bbcb957900c79360
#
_entry.id   c90292a980f63612bbcb957900c79360
#
_cell.length_a   1.000
_cell.length_b   1.000
_cell.length_c   1.000
_cell.angle_alpha   90.00
_cell.angle_beta   90.00
_cell.angle_gamma   90.00
#
_symmetry.space_group_name_H-M   'P 1'
#
loop_
_entity.id
_entity.type
_entity.pdbx_description
1 polymer ?
#
loop_
_entity_poly.entity_id
_entity_poly.type
_entity_poly.pdbx_seq_one_letter_code
_entity_poly.pdbx_strand_id
1 'polypeptide(L)'
;IRYSSTSRGLGDVYKRQMLRLAENHEEVSVVCDQLGSPTSAVELARAIHHYEPTENYGLFHATCEGDTNWAAFAEAVFARAGKNTRVRHVTSEEYAAMNPASAKRPAYSILDNYMMRLTDGYRMADWESALDEYMQHLG
;
A
#
# COMPACT_ATOMS: atom_id res chain seq x y z
N ILE A 1 2.70 -18.53 -8.84
CA ILE A 1 2.74 -17.28 -8.05
C ILE A 1 1.39 -17.17 -7.35
N ARG A 2 1.35 -17.37 -6.03
CA ARG A 2 0.15 -17.05 -5.24
C ARG A 2 0.20 -15.58 -4.89
N TYR A 3 -0.64 -14.81 -5.51
CA TYR A 3 -0.85 -13.42 -5.15
C TYR A 3 -1.53 -13.36 -3.77
N SER A 4 -0.89 -12.75 -2.79
CA SER A 4 -1.58 -12.33 -1.57
C SER A 4 -2.71 -11.36 -1.97
N SER A 5 -3.86 -11.48 -1.33
CA SER A 5 -5.01 -10.58 -1.57
C SER A 5 -4.70 -9.10 -1.29
N THR A 6 -3.58 -8.82 -0.62
CA THR A 6 -3.02 -7.49 -0.39
C THR A 6 -2.35 -6.90 -1.64
N SER A 7 -1.91 -7.72 -2.60
CA SER A 7 -1.14 -7.29 -3.77
C SER A 7 -1.97 -7.01 -5.03
N ARG A 8 -3.30 -7.16 -5.00
CA ARG A 8 -4.17 -6.86 -6.15
C ARG A 8 -4.36 -5.37 -6.38
N GLY A 9 -3.30 -4.61 -6.51
CA GLY A 9 -3.42 -3.16 -6.77
C GLY A 9 -4.16 -2.41 -5.67
N LEU A 10 -4.25 -2.98 -4.45
CA LEU A 10 -4.91 -2.34 -3.30
C LEU A 10 -4.31 -0.96 -3.03
N GLY A 11 -3.01 -0.80 -3.23
CA GLY A 11 -2.37 0.51 -3.16
C GLY A 11 -3.00 1.50 -4.16
N ASP A 12 -3.17 1.11 -5.41
CA ASP A 12 -3.70 2.00 -6.45
C ASP A 12 -5.21 2.22 -6.32
N VAL A 13 -5.97 1.18 -5.95
CA VAL A 13 -7.40 1.29 -5.66
C VAL A 13 -7.63 2.18 -4.44
N TYR A 14 -6.85 1.98 -3.37
CA TYR A 14 -6.95 2.78 -2.15
C TYR A 14 -6.59 4.24 -2.40
N LYS A 15 -5.51 4.53 -3.14
CA LYS A 15 -5.12 5.89 -3.53
C LYS A 15 -6.26 6.61 -4.26
N ARG A 16 -6.85 5.97 -5.28
CA ARG A 16 -7.98 6.52 -6.03
C ARG A 16 -9.21 6.75 -5.15
N GLN A 17 -9.48 5.84 -4.21
CA GLN A 17 -10.57 5.98 -3.25
C GLN A 17 -10.32 7.18 -2.33
N MET A 18 -9.11 7.33 -1.79
CA MET A 18 -8.75 8.47 -0.94
C MET A 18 -8.88 9.79 -1.69
N LEU A 19 -8.39 9.88 -2.93
CA LEU A 19 -8.53 11.08 -3.75
C LEU A 19 -10.00 11.46 -4.01
N ARG A 20 -10.86 10.49 -4.30
CA ARG A 20 -12.31 10.71 -4.46
C ARG A 20 -12.98 11.16 -3.16
N LEU A 21 -12.60 10.59 -2.03
CA LEU A 21 -13.11 11.02 -0.73
C LEU A 21 -12.69 12.47 -0.43
N ALA A 22 -11.47 12.86 -0.78
CA ALA A 22 -10.97 14.21 -0.59
C ALA A 22 -11.67 15.27 -1.46
N GLU A 23 -12.37 14.87 -2.52
CA GLU A 23 -13.18 15.79 -3.32
C GLU A 23 -14.47 16.23 -2.63
N ASN A 24 -14.99 15.38 -1.72
CA ASN A 24 -16.32 15.55 -1.14
C ASN A 24 -16.32 15.66 0.39
N HIS A 25 -15.16 15.51 1.05
CA HIS A 25 -15.06 15.51 2.51
C HIS A 25 -13.90 16.35 2.99
N GLU A 26 -14.15 17.18 3.98
CA GLU A 26 -13.10 17.95 4.67
C GLU A 26 -12.30 17.10 5.65
N GLU A 27 -12.89 15.99 6.12
CA GLU A 27 -12.25 15.05 7.03
C GLU A 27 -12.64 13.60 6.66
N VAL A 28 -11.67 12.69 6.75
CA VAL A 28 -11.88 11.23 6.59
C VAL A 28 -11.28 10.47 7.76
N SER A 29 -12.02 9.51 8.30
CA SER A 29 -11.53 8.63 9.36
C SER A 29 -10.80 7.44 8.76
N VAL A 30 -9.54 7.24 9.15
CA VAL A 30 -8.70 6.16 8.63
C VAL A 30 -8.01 5.41 9.77
N VAL A 31 -7.95 4.09 9.65
CA VAL A 31 -7.36 3.20 10.64
C VAL A 31 -5.85 3.44 10.75
N CYS A 32 -5.33 3.59 11.99
CA CYS A 32 -3.92 3.87 12.25
C CYS A 32 -3.16 2.73 12.96
N ASP A 33 -3.85 1.68 13.40
CA ASP A 33 -3.29 0.54 14.14
C ASP A 33 -3.09 -0.73 13.28
N GLN A 34 -3.14 -0.59 11.95
CA GLN A 34 -2.86 -1.66 10.99
C GLN A 34 -1.62 -1.29 10.17
N LEU A 35 -0.54 -2.05 10.38
CA LEU A 35 0.73 -1.86 9.68
C LEU A 35 0.81 -2.75 8.43
N GLY A 36 1.35 -2.20 7.36
CA GLY A 36 1.57 -2.90 6.10
C GLY A 36 2.55 -2.17 5.19
N SER A 37 2.88 -2.77 4.06
CA SER A 37 3.74 -2.17 3.03
C SER A 37 2.90 -1.88 1.79
N PRO A 38 2.44 -0.64 1.57
CA PRO A 38 1.70 -0.28 0.37
C PRO A 38 2.56 -0.55 -0.87
N THR A 39 2.04 -1.35 -1.81
CA THR A 39 2.81 -1.78 -2.97
C THR A 39 2.19 -1.24 -4.25
N SER A 40 2.97 -0.55 -5.06
CA SER A 40 2.60 -0.08 -6.38
C SER A 40 2.48 -1.26 -7.35
N ALA A 41 1.46 -1.22 -8.21
CA ALA A 41 1.32 -2.21 -9.29
C ALA A 41 2.49 -2.15 -10.29
N VAL A 42 3.08 -0.98 -10.51
CA VAL A 42 4.25 -0.79 -11.37
C VAL A 42 5.46 -1.48 -10.78
N GLU A 43 5.74 -1.29 -9.49
CA GLU A 43 6.84 -1.96 -8.80
C GLU A 43 6.68 -3.48 -8.79
N LEU A 44 5.46 -3.97 -8.55
CA LEU A 44 5.19 -5.40 -8.64
C LEU A 44 5.42 -5.94 -10.06
N ALA A 45 5.01 -5.21 -11.09
CA ALA A 45 5.24 -5.59 -12.47
C ALA A 45 6.75 -5.62 -12.82
N ARG A 46 7.53 -4.67 -12.31
CA ARG A 46 9.01 -4.67 -12.46
C ARG A 46 9.64 -5.90 -11.82
N ALA A 47 9.22 -6.26 -10.61
CA ALA A 47 9.71 -7.46 -9.94
C ALA A 47 9.34 -8.74 -10.70
N ILE A 48 8.10 -8.84 -11.20
CA ILE A 48 7.66 -9.97 -12.03
C ILE A 48 8.52 -10.07 -13.29
N HIS A 49 8.70 -8.96 -14.01
CA HIS A 49 9.50 -8.92 -15.23
C HIS A 49 10.98 -9.27 -14.99
N HIS A 50 11.52 -8.90 -13.81
CA HIS A 50 12.88 -9.24 -13.42
C HIS A 50 13.06 -10.77 -13.26
N TYR A 51 12.09 -11.46 -12.63
CA TYR A 51 12.20 -12.89 -12.35
C TYR A 51 11.63 -13.80 -13.44
N GLU A 52 10.72 -13.32 -14.30
CA GLU A 52 10.09 -14.13 -15.36
C GLU A 52 11.10 -14.86 -16.25
N PRO A 53 12.21 -14.21 -16.75
CA PRO A 53 13.16 -14.87 -17.62
C PRO A 53 14.17 -15.75 -16.89
N THR A 54 14.07 -15.91 -15.57
CA THR A 54 15.03 -16.67 -14.77
C THR A 54 14.51 -18.06 -14.42
N GLU A 55 15.40 -18.95 -14.01
CA GLU A 55 15.07 -20.28 -13.47
C GLU A 55 14.90 -20.26 -11.93
N ASN A 56 14.75 -19.10 -11.33
CA ASN A 56 14.56 -18.92 -9.89
C ASN A 56 13.13 -19.22 -9.48
N TYR A 57 12.77 -20.48 -9.40
CA TYR A 57 11.43 -20.91 -9.02
C TYR A 57 11.24 -20.89 -7.51
N GLY A 58 10.04 -20.61 -7.07
CA GLY A 58 9.68 -20.65 -5.66
C GLY A 58 8.64 -19.61 -5.26
N LEU A 59 8.50 -19.40 -3.96
CA LEU A 59 7.63 -18.41 -3.37
C LEU A 59 8.46 -17.17 -3.01
N PHE A 60 8.16 -16.07 -3.66
CA PHE A 60 8.76 -14.77 -3.39
C PHE A 60 7.71 -13.80 -2.84
N HIS A 61 8.00 -13.18 -1.71
CA HIS A 61 7.26 -11.99 -1.32
C HIS A 61 7.77 -10.81 -2.13
N ALA A 62 6.86 -9.97 -2.61
CA ALA A 62 7.16 -8.80 -3.43
C ALA A 62 6.29 -7.62 -2.97
N THR A 63 6.81 -6.85 -2.02
CA THR A 63 6.19 -5.62 -1.52
C THR A 63 7.18 -4.47 -1.63
N CYS A 64 6.70 -3.23 -1.78
CA CYS A 64 7.58 -2.08 -1.62
C CYS A 64 8.26 -2.11 -0.25
N GLU A 65 9.47 -1.60 -0.20
CA GLU A 65 10.25 -1.49 1.03
C GLU A 65 9.62 -0.41 1.95
N GLY A 66 9.92 -0.52 3.23
CA GLY A 66 9.33 0.33 4.26
C GLY A 66 7.92 -0.12 4.67
N ASP A 67 7.50 0.40 5.81
CA ASP A 67 6.20 0.10 6.41
C ASP A 67 5.49 1.38 6.81
N THR A 68 4.16 1.33 6.83
CA THR A 68 3.32 2.43 7.27
C THR A 68 1.95 1.90 7.71
N ASN A 69 1.13 2.77 8.31
CA ASN A 69 -0.27 2.48 8.56
C ASN A 69 -1.16 3.20 7.53
N TRP A 70 -2.43 2.82 7.49
CA TRP A 70 -3.35 3.38 6.49
C TRP A 70 -3.61 4.88 6.66
N ALA A 71 -3.61 5.39 7.90
CA ALA A 71 -3.80 6.82 8.17
C ALA A 71 -2.62 7.65 7.65
N ALA A 72 -1.37 7.26 7.99
CA ALA A 72 -0.17 7.92 7.49
C ALA A 72 -0.05 7.83 5.96
N PHE A 73 -0.44 6.69 5.38
CA PHE A 73 -0.48 6.54 3.92
C PHE A 73 -1.50 7.49 3.26
N ALA A 74 -2.71 7.65 3.85
CA ALA A 74 -3.71 8.60 3.36
C ALA A 74 -3.21 10.05 3.45
N GLU A 75 -2.55 10.43 4.55
CA GLU A 75 -1.92 11.74 4.71
C GLU A 75 -0.86 12.01 3.63
N ALA A 76 -0.01 11.01 3.36
CA ALA A 76 1.00 11.10 2.31
C ALA A 76 0.37 11.29 0.91
N VAL A 77 -0.74 10.61 0.62
CA VAL A 77 -1.50 10.77 -0.63
C VAL A 77 -2.09 12.18 -0.73
N PHE A 78 -2.73 12.69 0.33
CA PHE A 78 -3.35 14.02 0.32
C PHE A 78 -2.31 15.13 0.20
N ALA A 79 -1.18 15.02 0.91
CA ALA A 79 -0.09 15.99 0.81
C ALA A 79 0.44 16.11 -0.62
N ARG A 80 0.67 14.97 -1.29
CA ARG A 80 1.16 14.95 -2.68
C ARG A 80 0.12 15.42 -3.70
N ALA A 81 -1.16 15.20 -3.41
CA ALA A 81 -2.27 15.67 -4.25
C ALA A 81 -2.65 17.13 -4.01
N GLY A 82 -2.01 17.84 -3.09
CA GLY A 82 -2.35 19.21 -2.70
C GLY A 82 -3.75 19.33 -2.10
N LYS A 83 -4.25 18.27 -1.45
CA LYS A 83 -5.57 18.27 -0.80
C LYS A 83 -5.45 18.64 0.67
N ASN A 84 -6.35 19.50 1.15
CA ASN A 84 -6.40 19.94 2.56
C ASN A 84 -7.31 19.06 3.43
N THR A 85 -7.73 17.90 2.93
CA THR A 85 -8.56 16.95 3.66
C THR A 85 -7.83 16.45 4.89
N ARG A 86 -8.45 16.57 6.08
CA ARG A 86 -7.90 16.10 7.33
C ARG A 86 -8.07 14.60 7.47
N VAL A 87 -7.04 13.90 7.92
CA VAL A 87 -7.12 12.49 8.29
C VAL A 87 -7.35 12.40 9.80
N ARG A 88 -8.49 11.84 10.19
CA ARG A 88 -8.77 11.47 11.58
C ARG A 88 -8.28 10.06 11.83
N HIS A 89 -7.27 9.92 12.68
CA HIS A 89 -6.76 8.63 13.10
C HIS A 89 -7.76 7.93 14.01
N VAL A 90 -8.14 6.71 13.64
CA VAL A 90 -9.04 5.86 14.45
C VAL A 90 -8.43 4.48 14.62
N THR A 91 -8.78 3.78 15.69
CA THR A 91 -8.40 2.38 15.87
C THR A 91 -9.28 1.46 15.01
N SER A 92 -8.83 0.23 14.82
CA SER A 92 -9.64 -0.81 14.15
C SER A 92 -10.97 -1.06 14.87
N GLU A 93 -10.99 -0.95 16.18
CA GLU A 93 -12.19 -1.11 17.02
C GLU A 93 -13.18 0.05 16.81
N GLU A 94 -12.69 1.29 16.87
CA GLU A 94 -13.50 2.48 16.60
C GLU A 94 -14.07 2.46 15.17
N TYR A 95 -13.24 2.06 14.19
CA TYR A 95 -13.68 1.95 12.80
C TYR A 95 -14.77 0.88 12.62
N ALA A 96 -14.61 -0.28 13.28
CA ALA A 96 -15.60 -1.35 13.23
C ALA A 96 -16.93 -0.94 13.91
N ALA A 97 -16.87 -0.14 14.99
CA ALA A 97 -18.07 0.40 15.60
C ALA A 97 -18.84 1.35 14.67
N MET A 98 -18.14 2.16 13.89
CA MET A 98 -18.74 3.04 12.87
C MET A 98 -19.21 2.27 11.62
N ASN A 99 -18.56 1.15 11.29
CA ASN A 99 -18.79 0.35 10.10
C ASN A 99 -18.91 -1.15 10.45
N PRO A 100 -20.05 -1.60 11.01
CA PRO A 100 -20.21 -2.99 11.48
C PRO A 100 -20.04 -4.06 10.40
N ALA A 101 -20.19 -3.71 9.12
CA ALA A 101 -19.96 -4.60 7.99
C ALA A 101 -18.48 -4.74 7.58
N SER A 102 -17.58 -4.01 8.25
CA SER A 102 -16.16 -4.05 7.95
C SER A 102 -15.53 -5.39 8.36
N ALA A 103 -14.75 -5.98 7.46
CA ALA A 103 -14.02 -7.20 7.78
C ALA A 103 -12.88 -6.91 8.76
N LYS A 104 -12.70 -7.80 9.74
CA LYS A 104 -11.56 -7.75 10.67
C LYS A 104 -10.26 -7.99 9.91
N ARG A 105 -9.30 -7.10 10.04
CA ARG A 105 -7.97 -7.18 9.43
C ARG A 105 -6.90 -7.36 10.48
N PRO A 106 -5.77 -8.04 10.16
CA PRO A 106 -4.66 -8.15 11.10
C PRO A 106 -4.02 -6.79 11.36
N ALA A 107 -3.54 -6.59 12.58
CA ALA A 107 -2.81 -5.37 12.94
C ALA A 107 -1.42 -5.30 12.28
N TYR A 108 -0.85 -6.43 11.89
CA TYR A 108 0.47 -6.53 11.26
C TYR A 108 0.39 -7.38 10.00
N SER A 109 0.69 -6.79 8.85
CA SER A 109 0.63 -7.44 7.52
C SER A 109 1.89 -7.19 6.68
N ILE A 110 2.99 -6.80 7.33
CA ILE A 110 4.26 -6.56 6.63
C ILE A 110 4.84 -7.89 6.19
N LEU A 111 5.29 -7.96 4.94
CA LEU A 111 5.99 -9.09 4.37
C LEU A 111 7.47 -8.74 4.18
N ASP A 112 8.34 -9.69 4.41
CA ASP A 112 9.76 -9.53 4.15
C ASP A 112 10.12 -10.08 2.75
N ASN A 113 10.78 -9.28 1.93
CA ASN A 113 11.28 -9.64 0.59
C ASN A 113 12.58 -10.48 0.68
N TYR A 114 12.70 -11.31 1.72
CA TYR A 114 13.92 -12.05 2.04
C TYR A 114 14.45 -12.88 0.85
N MET A 115 13.56 -13.61 0.17
CA MET A 115 13.97 -14.46 -0.96
C MET A 115 14.54 -13.67 -2.14
N MET A 116 14.02 -12.47 -2.42
CA MET A 116 14.58 -11.60 -3.45
C MET A 116 16.01 -11.19 -3.12
N ARG A 117 16.22 -10.74 -1.88
CA ARG A 117 17.56 -10.33 -1.42
C ARG A 117 18.55 -11.48 -1.37
N LEU A 118 18.08 -12.68 -1.03
CA LEU A 118 18.93 -13.88 -0.97
C LEU A 118 19.30 -14.40 -2.36
N THR A 119 18.39 -14.32 -3.34
CA THR A 119 18.57 -14.88 -4.67
C THR A 119 19.59 -14.08 -5.49
N ASP A 120 19.40 -12.77 -5.61
CA ASP A 120 20.22 -11.90 -6.47
C ASP A 120 20.41 -10.47 -5.92
N GLY A 121 19.93 -10.22 -4.71
CA GLY A 121 20.01 -8.91 -4.08
C GLY A 121 18.98 -7.90 -4.59
N TYR A 122 17.98 -8.34 -5.39
CA TYR A 122 16.93 -7.45 -5.88
C TYR A 122 16.18 -6.78 -4.73
N ARG A 123 15.95 -5.48 -4.87
CA ARG A 123 15.17 -4.68 -3.92
C ARG A 123 14.09 -3.92 -4.66
N MET A 124 12.89 -3.95 -4.14
CA MET A 124 11.80 -3.11 -4.61
C MET A 124 12.00 -1.66 -4.13
N ALA A 125 11.39 -0.72 -4.81
CA ALA A 125 11.41 0.67 -4.36
C ALA A 125 10.74 0.83 -3.00
N ASP A 126 11.12 1.87 -2.27
CA ASP A 126 10.40 2.31 -1.08
C ASP A 126 8.98 2.76 -1.45
N TRP A 127 8.02 2.56 -0.54
CA TRP A 127 6.62 2.88 -0.81
C TRP A 127 6.38 4.37 -1.07
N GLU A 128 7.17 5.26 -0.47
CA GLU A 128 7.05 6.71 -0.71
C GLU A 128 7.51 7.07 -2.12
N SER A 129 8.65 6.54 -2.55
CA SER A 129 9.16 6.71 -3.92
C SER A 129 8.19 6.17 -4.97
N ALA A 130 7.61 5.01 -4.70
CA ALA A 130 6.58 4.40 -5.57
C ALA A 130 5.28 5.23 -5.59
N LEU A 131 4.95 5.90 -4.48
CA LEU A 131 3.82 6.84 -4.43
C LEU A 131 4.11 8.10 -5.25
N ASP A 132 5.33 8.64 -5.14
CA ASP A 132 5.76 9.83 -5.91
C ASP A 132 5.67 9.56 -7.43
N GLU A 133 6.18 8.42 -7.87
CA GLU A 133 6.08 8.00 -9.28
C GLU A 133 4.62 7.89 -9.73
N TYR A 134 3.76 7.26 -8.92
CA TYR A 134 2.34 7.13 -9.23
C TYR A 134 1.65 8.50 -9.38
N MET A 135 1.95 9.45 -8.48
CA MET A 135 1.34 10.78 -8.52
C MET A 135 1.75 11.59 -9.75
N GLN A 136 2.98 11.41 -10.26
CA GLN A 136 3.45 12.03 -11.51
C GLN A 136 2.69 11.55 -12.75
N HIS A 137 2.16 10.32 -12.71
CA HIS A 137 1.39 9.73 -13.83
C HIS A 137 -0.12 9.98 -13.74
N LEU A 138 -0.60 10.62 -12.68
CA LEU A 138 -2.02 10.98 -12.51
C LEU A 138 -2.38 12.34 -13.14
N GLY A 139 -1.36 13.08 -13.58
CA GLY A 139 -1.49 14.44 -14.16
C GLY A 139 -1.92 14.45 -15.60
#